data_957141364b0e7558e31baddae82f241b
#
_entry.id   957141364b0e7558e31baddae82f241b
#
_cell.length_a   1.000
_cell.length_b   1.000
_cell.length_c   1.000
_cell.angle_alpha   90.00
_cell.angle_beta   90.00
_cell.angle_gamma   90.00
#
_symmetry.space_group_name_H-M   'P 1'
#
loop_
_entity.id
_entity.type
_entity.pdbx_description
1 polymer ?
#
loop_
_entity_poly.entity_id
_entity_poly.type
_entity_poly.pdbx_seq_one_letter_code
_entity_poly.pdbx_strand_id
1 'polypeptide(L)'
;LANRSELTKGFLSQLERDLTSPNISALENILEALGTNLADFFQSSKEEQIVFHTQDFFVNEQDDLVTEYIIPNAQKNQMEPLLLTLKPGAKSQDVKAHEGEEFGYVLKGSVVLVVGNKRLKVKSKETFYITGKEGHYLENVSSVDAKVLWVSTPPVF
;
A
#
# COMPACT_ATOMS: atom_id res chain seq x y z
N LEU A 1 0.03 39.47 5.29
CA LEU A 1 -0.06 38.10 5.79
C LEU A 1 0.49 37.99 7.22
N ALA A 2 1.76 38.35 7.48
CA ALA A 2 2.41 38.20 8.78
C ALA A 2 1.58 38.68 9.99
N ASN A 3 1.05 39.91 9.92
CA ASN A 3 0.26 40.47 11.01
C ASN A 3 -1.09 39.77 11.27
N ARG A 4 -1.63 39.06 10.24
CA ARG A 4 -2.91 38.34 10.34
C ARG A 4 -2.73 36.88 10.75
N SER A 5 -1.55 36.32 10.51
CA SER A 5 -1.21 34.93 10.84
C SER A 5 -0.42 34.81 12.15
N GLU A 6 -0.20 35.94 12.86
CA GLU A 6 0.62 35.99 14.08
C GLU A 6 2.07 35.46 13.91
N LEU A 7 2.56 35.44 12.68
CA LEU A 7 3.89 34.96 12.32
C LEU A 7 4.83 36.10 11.95
N THR A 8 6.13 35.89 12.09
CA THR A 8 7.12 36.89 11.72
C THR A 8 7.34 36.96 10.21
N LYS A 9 7.63 38.16 9.68
CA LYS A 9 8.00 38.33 8.26
C LYS A 9 9.19 37.47 7.87
N GLY A 10 10.16 37.28 8.78
CA GLY A 10 11.33 36.45 8.55
C GLY A 10 10.96 34.96 8.36
N PHE A 11 10.08 34.44 9.21
CA PHE A 11 9.62 33.06 9.09
C PHE A 11 8.89 32.83 7.75
N LEU A 12 7.94 33.71 7.39
CA LEU A 12 7.24 33.60 6.12
C LEU A 12 8.19 33.67 4.92
N SER A 13 9.20 34.56 4.97
CA SER A 13 10.21 34.65 3.93
C SER A 13 11.10 33.40 3.82
N GLN A 14 11.38 32.72 4.93
CA GLN A 14 12.09 31.44 4.91
C GLN A 14 11.20 30.32 4.34
N LEU A 15 9.92 30.31 4.69
CA LEU A 15 8.95 29.37 4.18
C LEU A 15 8.78 29.49 2.65
N GLU A 16 8.61 30.71 2.13
CA GLU A 16 8.51 30.99 0.69
C GLU A 16 9.74 30.58 -0.13
N ARG A 17 10.90 30.43 0.51
CA ARG A 17 12.15 30.00 -0.10
C ARG A 17 12.50 28.54 0.15
N ASP A 18 11.57 27.74 0.69
CA ASP A 18 11.79 26.35 1.09
C ASP A 18 12.95 26.13 2.09
N LEU A 19 13.28 27.15 2.88
CA LEU A 19 14.34 27.06 3.89
C LEU A 19 13.85 26.54 5.24
N THR A 20 12.53 26.44 5.42
CA THR A 20 11.89 25.91 6.62
C THR A 20 10.50 25.35 6.27
N SER A 21 9.98 24.49 7.14
CA SER A 21 8.60 23.96 7.02
C SER A 21 7.75 24.47 8.18
N PRO A 22 6.46 24.77 7.96
CA PRO A 22 5.57 25.16 9.04
C PRO A 22 5.20 23.92 9.86
N ASN A 23 5.04 24.09 11.16
CA ASN A 23 4.26 23.13 11.95
C ASN A 23 2.76 23.32 11.68
N ILE A 24 1.93 22.40 12.16
CA ILE A 24 0.48 22.42 11.88
C ILE A 24 -0.17 23.71 12.35
N SER A 25 0.17 24.22 13.54
CA SER A 25 -0.39 25.47 14.06
C SER A 25 0.00 26.69 13.22
N ALA A 26 1.25 26.75 12.76
CA ALA A 26 1.70 27.82 11.87
C ALA A 26 1.00 27.76 10.51
N LEU A 27 0.79 26.54 9.98
CA LEU A 27 0.02 26.35 8.74
C LEU A 27 -1.45 26.79 8.92
N GLU A 28 -2.09 26.41 10.02
CA GLU A 28 -3.47 26.81 10.35
C GLU A 28 -3.60 28.34 10.39
N ASN A 29 -2.72 29.04 11.12
CA ASN A 29 -2.70 30.50 11.19
C ASN A 29 -2.50 31.15 9.81
N ILE A 30 -1.67 30.57 8.94
CA ILE A 30 -1.49 31.05 7.56
C ILE A 30 -2.79 30.90 6.77
N LEU A 31 -3.43 29.73 6.85
CA LEU A 31 -4.64 29.41 6.11
C LEU A 31 -5.82 30.28 6.55
N GLU A 32 -6.00 30.48 7.86
CA GLU A 32 -7.00 31.43 8.41
C GLU A 32 -6.77 32.85 7.90
N ALA A 33 -5.51 33.31 7.92
CA ALA A 33 -5.16 34.63 7.39
C ALA A 33 -5.43 34.78 5.87
N LEU A 34 -5.44 33.67 5.13
CA LEU A 34 -5.80 33.58 3.70
C LEU A 34 -7.30 33.34 3.47
N GLY A 35 -8.08 33.10 4.52
CA GLY A 35 -9.53 32.87 4.43
C GLY A 35 -9.93 31.46 4.05
N THR A 36 -9.08 30.47 4.35
CA THR A 36 -9.30 29.05 4.14
C THR A 36 -8.96 28.25 5.41
N ASN A 37 -9.02 26.92 5.38
CA ASN A 37 -8.73 26.05 6.50
C ASN A 37 -7.93 24.81 6.06
N LEU A 38 -7.46 24.01 7.02
CA LEU A 38 -6.68 22.79 6.75
C LEU A 38 -7.46 21.77 5.89
N ALA A 39 -8.77 21.62 6.12
CA ALA A 39 -9.58 20.69 5.35
C ALA A 39 -9.63 21.09 3.87
N ASP A 40 -9.93 22.35 3.57
CA ASP A 40 -9.97 22.89 2.21
C ASP A 40 -8.58 22.87 1.55
N PHE A 41 -7.54 23.18 2.29
CA PHE A 41 -6.16 23.17 1.80
C PHE A 41 -5.70 21.76 1.38
N PHE A 42 -6.04 20.73 2.16
CA PHE A 42 -5.73 19.35 1.85
C PHE A 42 -6.81 18.67 1.01
N GLN A 43 -8.00 19.26 0.90
CA GLN A 43 -8.96 18.90 -0.14
C GLN A 43 -8.41 19.36 -1.52
N SER A 44 -7.34 18.73 -1.96
CA SER A 44 -7.13 18.71 -3.38
C SER A 44 -8.35 18.00 -3.98
N SER A 45 -9.02 18.61 -4.94
CA SER A 45 -9.90 17.96 -5.90
C SER A 45 -9.05 17.00 -6.74
N LYS A 46 -8.48 15.96 -6.11
CA LYS A 46 -7.92 14.84 -6.84
C LYS A 46 -9.13 14.17 -7.45
N GLU A 47 -9.31 14.37 -8.75
CA GLU A 47 -10.09 13.41 -9.53
C GLU A 47 -9.66 12.02 -9.03
N GLU A 48 -10.63 11.21 -8.70
CA GLU A 48 -10.37 9.85 -8.20
C GLU A 48 -9.49 9.14 -9.23
N GLN A 49 -8.27 8.83 -8.85
CA GLN A 49 -7.34 8.15 -9.75
C GLN A 49 -7.87 6.75 -10.01
N ILE A 50 -8.25 6.48 -11.25
CA ILE A 50 -8.84 5.20 -11.67
C ILE A 50 -7.77 4.29 -12.28
N VAL A 51 -6.78 4.86 -12.96
CA VAL A 51 -5.70 4.14 -13.62
C VAL A 51 -4.39 4.39 -12.88
N PHE A 52 -3.72 3.30 -12.49
CA PHE A 52 -2.44 3.33 -11.80
C PHE A 52 -1.36 2.77 -12.72
N HIS A 53 -0.24 3.47 -12.79
CA HIS A 53 0.93 3.08 -13.57
C HIS A 53 2.02 2.52 -12.64
N THR A 54 3.00 1.84 -13.19
CA THR A 54 4.09 1.24 -12.40
C THR A 54 4.85 2.25 -11.51
N GLN A 55 4.92 3.51 -11.92
CA GLN A 55 5.50 4.59 -11.13
C GLN A 55 4.68 5.00 -9.90
N ASP A 56 3.40 4.63 -9.87
CA ASP A 56 2.49 4.90 -8.76
C ASP A 56 2.56 3.80 -7.69
N PHE A 57 3.16 2.65 -8.02
CA PHE A 57 3.22 1.50 -7.13
C PHE A 57 4.17 1.78 -5.96
N PHE A 58 3.77 1.36 -4.78
CA PHE A 58 4.69 1.29 -3.66
C PHE A 58 5.35 -0.10 -3.66
N VAL A 59 6.67 -0.13 -3.67
CA VAL A 59 7.46 -1.36 -3.74
C VAL A 59 8.24 -1.54 -2.44
N ASN A 60 8.03 -2.68 -1.79
CA ASN A 60 8.82 -3.13 -0.64
C ASN A 60 9.71 -4.30 -1.07
N GLU A 61 11.01 -4.05 -1.16
CA GLU A 61 12.00 -5.06 -1.54
C GLU A 61 12.70 -5.61 -0.30
N GLN A 62 12.66 -6.91 -0.15
CA GLN A 62 13.44 -7.69 0.79
C GLN A 62 14.36 -8.65 0.01
N ASP A 63 15.31 -9.28 0.69
CA ASP A 63 16.33 -10.11 0.02
C ASP A 63 15.73 -11.23 -0.86
N ASP A 64 14.61 -11.79 -0.46
CA ASP A 64 13.97 -12.96 -1.08
C ASP A 64 12.50 -12.75 -1.49
N LEU A 65 11.91 -11.60 -1.13
CA LEU A 65 10.52 -11.26 -1.39
C LEU A 65 10.40 -9.80 -1.86
N VAL A 66 9.75 -9.60 -3.01
CA VAL A 66 9.32 -8.28 -3.46
C VAL A 66 7.81 -8.19 -3.39
N THR A 67 7.30 -7.19 -2.67
CA THR A 67 5.88 -6.88 -2.57
C THR A 67 5.61 -5.55 -3.27
N GLU A 68 4.81 -5.59 -4.32
CA GLU A 68 4.38 -4.41 -5.06
C GLU A 68 2.92 -4.11 -4.70
N TYR A 69 2.67 -2.99 -4.01
CA TYR A 69 1.33 -2.47 -3.72
C TYR A 69 0.84 -1.70 -4.95
N ILE A 70 0.12 -2.39 -5.83
CA ILE A 70 -0.25 -1.89 -7.16
C ILE A 70 -1.41 -0.90 -7.14
N ILE A 71 -2.15 -0.81 -6.04
CA ILE A 71 -3.11 0.24 -5.74
C ILE A 71 -2.65 0.94 -4.45
N PRO A 72 -1.98 2.10 -4.53
CA PRO A 72 -1.54 2.84 -3.36
C PRO A 72 -2.70 3.20 -2.44
N ASN A 73 -2.51 3.09 -1.14
CA ASN A 73 -3.53 3.34 -0.11
C ASN A 73 -4.81 2.49 -0.26
N ALA A 74 -4.68 1.26 -0.74
CA ALA A 74 -5.80 0.32 -0.89
C ALA A 74 -6.56 0.06 0.42
N GLN A 75 -5.96 0.32 1.57
CA GLN A 75 -6.60 0.26 2.91
C GLN A 75 -7.86 1.12 3.04
N LYS A 76 -8.07 2.10 2.15
CA LYS A 76 -9.31 2.90 2.05
C LYS A 76 -10.37 2.24 1.17
N ASN A 77 -10.01 1.20 0.44
CA ASN A 77 -10.86 0.47 -0.48
C ASN A 77 -11.44 -0.78 0.18
N GLN A 78 -12.27 -1.51 -0.55
CA GLN A 78 -12.81 -2.79 -0.09
C GLN A 78 -11.87 -3.96 -0.40
N MET A 79 -10.97 -3.81 -1.36
CA MET A 79 -10.00 -4.83 -1.74
C MET A 79 -8.60 -4.25 -1.87
N GLU A 80 -7.61 -5.08 -1.60
CA GLU A 80 -6.19 -4.74 -1.70
C GLU A 80 -5.49 -5.76 -2.61
N PRO A 81 -5.21 -5.40 -3.86
CA PRO A 81 -4.43 -6.22 -4.77
C PRO A 81 -2.92 -5.97 -4.58
N LEU A 82 -2.17 -7.06 -4.48
CA LEU A 82 -0.71 -7.07 -4.43
C LEU A 82 -0.11 -7.89 -5.57
N LEU A 83 1.09 -7.53 -6.00
CA LEU A 83 1.97 -8.40 -6.76
C LEU A 83 3.12 -8.86 -5.86
N LEU A 84 3.24 -10.17 -5.67
CA LEU A 84 4.33 -10.78 -4.94
C LEU A 84 5.30 -11.46 -5.90
N THR A 85 6.59 -11.21 -5.71
CA THR A 85 7.65 -11.99 -6.36
C THR A 85 8.44 -12.70 -5.27
N LEU A 86 8.34 -14.02 -5.22
CA LEU A 86 9.04 -14.87 -4.25
C LEU A 86 10.22 -15.57 -4.92
N LYS A 87 11.44 -15.38 -4.41
CA LYS A 87 12.61 -16.14 -4.82
C LYS A 87 12.52 -17.62 -4.37
N PRO A 88 13.32 -18.53 -4.92
CA PRO A 88 13.37 -19.91 -4.46
C PRO A 88 13.59 -20.01 -2.95
N GLY A 89 12.73 -20.76 -2.24
CA GLY A 89 12.73 -20.92 -0.79
C GLY A 89 12.05 -19.82 0.01
N ALA A 90 11.66 -18.72 -0.62
CA ALA A 90 11.01 -17.60 0.04
C ALA A 90 9.58 -17.92 0.48
N LYS A 91 9.14 -17.19 1.51
CA LYS A 91 7.76 -17.18 2.01
C LYS A 91 7.19 -15.78 1.96
N SER A 92 5.89 -15.69 1.72
CA SER A 92 5.17 -14.44 1.95
C SER A 92 5.04 -14.12 3.45
N GLN A 93 4.56 -12.95 3.78
CA GLN A 93 4.13 -12.65 5.13
C GLN A 93 3.05 -13.66 5.59
N ASP A 94 3.11 -14.06 6.87
CA ASP A 94 2.06 -14.85 7.49
C ASP A 94 0.82 -13.98 7.72
N VAL A 95 -0.27 -14.32 7.06
CA VAL A 95 -1.57 -13.67 7.27
C VAL A 95 -2.31 -14.42 8.38
N LYS A 96 -2.68 -13.69 9.42
CA LYS A 96 -3.47 -14.27 10.53
C LYS A 96 -4.91 -14.49 10.08
N ALA A 97 -5.61 -15.37 10.79
CA ALA A 97 -7.04 -15.55 10.58
C ALA A 97 -7.80 -14.22 10.72
N HIS A 98 -8.67 -13.93 9.75
CA HIS A 98 -9.47 -12.71 9.68
C HIS A 98 -10.83 -13.00 9.02
N GLU A 99 -11.76 -12.07 9.18
CA GLU A 99 -13.00 -12.10 8.38
C GLU A 99 -12.74 -11.51 7.01
N GLY A 100 -13.07 -12.27 5.97
CA GLY A 100 -12.88 -11.85 4.60
C GLY A 100 -12.58 -12.99 3.65
N GLU A 101 -12.23 -12.62 2.44
CA GLU A 101 -11.98 -13.55 1.34
C GLU A 101 -10.74 -13.09 0.57
N GLU A 102 -10.03 -14.07 0.02
CA GLU A 102 -8.83 -13.79 -0.73
C GLU A 102 -8.78 -14.60 -2.02
N PHE A 103 -8.26 -13.97 -3.05
CA PHE A 103 -8.06 -14.55 -4.36
C PHE A 103 -6.60 -14.43 -4.76
N GLY A 104 -6.01 -15.50 -5.30
CA GLY A 104 -4.69 -15.43 -5.91
C GLY A 104 -4.65 -16.04 -7.30
N TYR A 105 -3.80 -15.45 -8.15
CA TYR A 105 -3.49 -15.95 -9.48
C TYR A 105 -1.98 -16.03 -9.68
N VAL A 106 -1.46 -17.22 -9.96
CA VAL A 106 -0.03 -17.43 -10.20
C VAL A 106 0.32 -17.04 -11.64
N LEU A 107 1.00 -15.92 -11.78
CA LEU A 107 1.42 -15.37 -13.08
C LEU A 107 2.61 -16.15 -13.66
N LYS A 108 3.57 -16.52 -12.79
CA LYS A 108 4.80 -17.20 -13.20
C LYS A 108 5.26 -18.15 -12.08
N GLY A 109 5.90 -19.25 -12.45
CA GLY A 109 6.44 -20.23 -11.50
C GLY A 109 5.37 -21.09 -10.86
N SER A 110 5.56 -21.46 -9.60
CA SER A 110 4.59 -22.17 -8.78
C SER A 110 4.82 -21.87 -7.32
N VAL A 111 3.75 -21.87 -6.53
CA VAL A 111 3.80 -21.69 -5.08
C VAL A 111 3.09 -22.83 -4.38
N VAL A 112 3.35 -22.97 -3.09
CA VAL A 112 2.54 -23.76 -2.18
C VAL A 112 1.75 -22.79 -1.33
N LEU A 113 0.43 -22.84 -1.43
CA LEU A 113 -0.47 -22.18 -0.51
C LEU A 113 -0.60 -23.03 0.75
N VAL A 114 -0.26 -22.47 1.88
CA VAL A 114 -0.44 -23.09 3.19
C VAL A 114 -1.62 -22.42 3.87
N VAL A 115 -2.63 -23.20 4.25
CA VAL A 115 -3.83 -22.75 4.98
C VAL A 115 -4.05 -23.69 6.14
N GLY A 116 -3.83 -23.21 7.37
CA GLY A 116 -3.79 -24.05 8.55
C GLY A 116 -2.81 -25.23 8.38
N ASN A 117 -3.32 -26.44 8.40
CA ASN A 117 -2.52 -27.66 8.20
C ASN A 117 -2.45 -28.15 6.73
N LYS A 118 -3.11 -27.46 5.81
CA LYS A 118 -3.16 -27.88 4.41
C LYS A 118 -2.05 -27.21 3.61
N ARG A 119 -1.42 -27.98 2.72
CA ARG A 119 -0.41 -27.52 1.78
C ARG A 119 -0.85 -27.83 0.36
N LEU A 120 -1.14 -26.83 -0.43
CA LEU A 120 -1.76 -26.94 -1.76
C LEU A 120 -0.82 -26.31 -2.80
N LYS A 121 -0.35 -27.09 -3.75
CA LYS A 121 0.49 -26.58 -4.84
C LYS A 121 -0.37 -25.87 -5.88
N VAL A 122 0.02 -24.63 -6.22
CA VAL A 122 -0.62 -23.82 -7.25
C VAL A 122 0.43 -23.46 -8.30
N LYS A 123 0.18 -23.80 -9.55
CA LYS A 123 1.09 -23.60 -10.68
C LYS A 123 0.74 -22.32 -11.45
N SER A 124 1.66 -21.92 -12.33
CA SER A 124 1.41 -20.83 -13.27
C SER A 124 0.07 -21.01 -14.01
N LYS A 125 -0.70 -19.93 -14.10
CA LYS A 125 -2.07 -19.85 -14.67
C LYS A 125 -3.15 -20.55 -13.86
N GLU A 126 -2.83 -21.04 -12.67
CA GLU A 126 -3.82 -21.53 -11.72
C GLU A 126 -4.17 -20.44 -10.68
N THR A 127 -5.31 -20.62 -10.05
CA THR A 127 -5.86 -19.71 -9.05
C THR A 127 -6.10 -20.43 -7.73
N PHE A 128 -6.16 -19.64 -6.67
CA PHE A 128 -6.70 -20.08 -5.39
C PHE A 128 -7.74 -19.06 -4.90
N TYR A 129 -8.66 -19.55 -4.10
CA TYR A 129 -9.64 -18.75 -3.40
C TYR A 129 -9.80 -19.31 -2.00
N ILE A 130 -9.67 -18.45 -1.00
CA ILE A 130 -9.78 -18.84 0.40
C ILE A 130 -10.64 -17.84 1.18
N THR A 131 -11.28 -18.34 2.23
CA THR A 131 -11.84 -17.50 3.28
C THR A 131 -10.77 -17.31 4.35
N GLY A 132 -10.63 -16.12 4.92
CA GLY A 132 -9.58 -15.80 5.89
C GLY A 132 -9.68 -16.51 7.27
N LYS A 133 -10.47 -17.58 7.38
CA LYS A 133 -10.76 -18.25 8.66
C LYS A 133 -9.58 -18.94 9.34
N GLU A 134 -8.54 -19.26 8.58
CA GLU A 134 -7.32 -19.90 9.08
C GLU A 134 -6.09 -19.07 8.69
N GLY A 135 -5.06 -19.10 9.52
CA GLY A 135 -3.77 -18.49 9.19
C GLY A 135 -3.20 -19.12 7.91
N HIS A 136 -2.61 -18.31 7.04
CA HIS A 136 -2.14 -18.77 5.74
C HIS A 136 -0.99 -17.93 5.20
N TYR A 137 -0.24 -18.51 4.26
CA TYR A 137 0.86 -17.86 3.53
C TYR A 137 1.17 -18.60 2.25
N LEU A 138 1.99 -17.98 1.40
CA LEU A 138 2.56 -18.60 0.20
C LEU A 138 4.02 -18.95 0.44
N GLU A 139 4.46 -20.08 -0.14
CA GLU A 139 5.84 -20.54 -0.12
C GLU A 139 6.29 -20.92 -1.53
N ASN A 140 7.44 -20.43 -1.97
CA ASN A 140 8.02 -20.86 -3.21
C ASN A 140 9.02 -22.01 -2.97
N VAL A 141 8.59 -23.23 -3.20
CA VAL A 141 9.42 -24.45 -3.09
C VAL A 141 10.09 -24.85 -4.41
N SER A 142 10.00 -24.00 -5.44
CA SER A 142 10.61 -24.26 -6.74
C SER A 142 12.03 -23.67 -6.83
N SER A 143 12.73 -23.98 -7.92
CA SER A 143 14.09 -23.46 -8.19
C SER A 143 14.10 -22.15 -8.99
N VAL A 144 12.94 -21.57 -9.27
CA VAL A 144 12.78 -20.33 -10.04
C VAL A 144 11.85 -19.38 -9.30
N ASP A 145 11.94 -18.09 -9.61
CA ASP A 145 11.06 -17.09 -9.04
C ASP A 145 9.59 -17.39 -9.36
N ALA A 146 8.74 -17.19 -8.38
CA ALA A 146 7.28 -17.23 -8.53
C ALA A 146 6.71 -15.83 -8.45
N LYS A 147 5.78 -15.49 -9.34
CA LYS A 147 5.05 -14.20 -9.32
C LYS A 147 3.56 -14.46 -9.18
N VAL A 148 2.94 -13.80 -8.20
CA VAL A 148 1.53 -14.02 -7.82
C VAL A 148 0.82 -12.68 -7.70
N LEU A 149 -0.32 -12.55 -8.36
CA LEU A 149 -1.30 -11.52 -8.03
C LEU A 149 -2.14 -12.06 -6.88
N TRP A 150 -2.16 -11.33 -5.75
CA TRP A 150 -2.94 -11.70 -4.57
C TRP A 150 -3.85 -10.54 -4.18
N VAL A 151 -5.11 -10.82 -3.99
CA VAL A 151 -6.14 -9.82 -3.65
C VAL A 151 -6.83 -10.25 -2.37
N SER A 152 -6.86 -9.37 -1.39
CA SER A 152 -7.61 -9.55 -0.15
C SER A 152 -8.81 -8.60 -0.06
N THR A 153 -9.87 -9.03 0.61
CA THR A 153 -11.03 -8.23 0.95
C THR A 153 -11.57 -8.64 2.33
N PRO A 154 -11.58 -7.73 3.35
CA PRO A 154 -10.98 -6.38 3.32
C PRO A 154 -9.46 -6.40 3.20
N PRO A 155 -8.80 -5.23 3.04
CA PRO A 155 -7.35 -5.10 3.10
C PRO A 155 -6.75 -5.67 4.38
N VAL A 156 -5.67 -6.46 4.25
CA VAL A 156 -5.00 -7.15 5.38
C VAL A 156 -3.47 -7.03 5.34
N PHE A 157 -2.89 -6.43 4.28
CA PHE A 157 -1.45 -6.32 4.07
C PHE A 157 -0.85 -4.98 4.48
#